data_393f79e099a64c6b06c1eeb77cca36fc
#
_entry.id   393f79e099a64c6b06c1eeb77cca36fc
#
_cell.length_a   1.000
_cell.length_b   1.000
_cell.length_c   1.000
_cell.angle_alpha   90.00
_cell.angle_beta   90.00
_cell.angle_gamma   90.00
#
_symmetry.space_group_name_H-M   'P 1'
#
loop_
_entity.id
_entity.type
_entity.pdbx_description
1 polymer ?
#
loop_
_entity_poly.entity_id
_entity_poly.type
_entity_poly.pdbx_seq_one_letter_code
_entity_poly.pdbx_strand_id
1 'polypeptide(L)' 'MVTELRARTCRVIFKKINGDERDMQCTLNIDFIPENKQPKTSKDYADGVIRVFDINKQEFRSFRVENVLSFS' A
#
# COMPACT_ATOMS: atom_id res chain seq x y z
N MET A 1 10.60 0.68 3.10
CA MET A 1 9.11 0.70 3.04
C MET A 1 8.54 -0.60 2.47
N VAL A 2 8.97 -1.03 1.31
CA VAL A 2 8.44 -2.27 0.70
C VAL A 2 8.75 -3.49 1.57
N THR A 3 9.94 -3.57 2.14
CA THR A 3 10.33 -4.70 3.00
C THR A 3 9.40 -4.85 4.19
N GLU A 4 9.09 -3.76 4.86
CA GLU A 4 8.19 -3.77 6.02
C GLU A 4 6.77 -4.14 5.60
N LEU A 5 6.32 -3.64 4.46
CA LEU A 5 4.99 -3.95 3.94
C LEU A 5 4.84 -5.43 3.61
N ARG A 6 5.91 -6.07 3.14
CA ARG A 6 5.90 -7.51 2.86
C ARG A 6 5.92 -8.36 4.12
N ALA A 7 6.46 -7.80 5.21
CA ALA A 7 6.59 -8.54 6.47
C ALA A 7 5.36 -8.41 7.36
N ARG A 8 4.67 -7.27 7.28
CA ARG A 8 3.56 -6.97 8.20
C ARG A 8 2.64 -5.92 7.59
N THR A 9 1.53 -5.68 8.28
CA THR A 9 0.68 -4.54 7.96
C THR A 9 1.33 -3.27 8.46
N CYS A 10 1.17 -2.18 7.69
CA CYS A 10 1.75 -0.89 8.02
C CYS A 10 0.70 0.20 7.89
N ARG A 11 0.89 1.27 8.66
CA ARG A 11 0.06 2.46 8.55
C ARG A 11 0.80 3.48 7.71
N VAL A 12 0.16 3.94 6.65
CA VAL A 12 0.72 4.92 5.73
C VAL A 12 -0.20 6.13 5.69
N ILE A 13 0.38 7.29 5.88
CA ILE A 13 -0.33 8.56 5.69
C ILE A 13 0.33 9.26 4.51
N PHE A 14 -0.43 9.56 3.48
CA PHE A 14 0.10 10.19 2.29
C PHE A 14 -0.85 11.26 1.77
N LYS A 15 -0.30 12.16 0.99
CA LYS A 15 -1.04 13.27 0.41
C LYS A 15 -1.54 12.89 -0.97
N LYS A 16 -2.84 13.03 -1.19
CA LYS A 16 -3.45 12.77 -2.49
C LYS A 16 -3.15 13.89 -3.48
N ILE A 17 -3.41 13.63 -4.75
CA ILE A 17 -3.22 14.61 -5.81
C ILE A 17 -4.03 15.88 -5.56
N ASN A 18 -5.23 15.74 -5.01
CA ASN A 18 -6.10 16.88 -4.71
C ASN A 18 -5.70 17.65 -3.44
N GLY A 19 -4.62 17.24 -2.76
CA GLY A 19 -4.14 17.90 -1.56
C GLY A 19 -4.63 17.32 -0.26
N ASP A 20 -5.58 16.41 -0.28
CA ASP A 20 -6.11 15.75 0.93
C ASP A 20 -5.12 14.73 1.46
N GLU A 21 -5.09 14.57 2.78
CA GLU A 21 -4.31 13.50 3.41
C GLU A 21 -5.14 12.25 3.55
N ARG A 22 -4.51 11.11 3.35
CA ARG A 22 -5.16 9.82 3.52
C ARG A 22 -4.35 8.94 4.45
N ASP A 23 -5.05 8.38 5.45
CA ASP A 23 -4.50 7.44 6.41
C ASP A 23 -5.07 6.07 6.10
N MET A 24 -4.19 5.08 5.86
CA MET A 24 -4.65 3.74 5.60
C MET A 24 -3.74 2.71 6.22
N GLN A 25 -4.32 1.56 6.55
CA GLN A 25 -3.55 0.37 6.92
C GLN A 25 -3.47 -0.53 5.70
N CYS A 26 -2.27 -0.89 5.32
CA CYS A 26 -2.02 -1.61 4.10
C CYS A 26 -0.89 -2.63 4.26
N THR A 27 -0.78 -3.53 3.29
CA THR A 27 0.24 -4.55 3.31
C THR A 27 0.57 -5.03 1.91
N LEU A 28 1.76 -5.62 1.76
CA LEU A 28 2.14 -6.39 0.59
C LEU A 28 2.28 -7.87 0.94
N ASN A 29 2.00 -8.25 2.19
CA ASN A 29 2.08 -9.65 2.62
C ASN A 29 0.83 -10.38 2.16
N ILE A 30 1.01 -11.38 1.29
CA ILE A 30 -0.11 -12.11 0.69
C ILE A 30 -0.92 -12.89 1.71
N ASP A 31 -0.36 -13.18 2.88
CA ASP A 31 -1.09 -13.85 3.95
C ASP A 31 -2.26 -13.02 4.47
N PHE A 32 -2.21 -11.71 4.29
CA PHE A 32 -3.26 -10.79 4.70
C PHE A 32 -4.19 -10.41 3.54
N ILE A 33 -3.93 -10.92 2.34
CA ILE A 33 -4.72 -10.61 1.15
C ILE A 33 -5.56 -11.84 0.80
N PRO A 34 -6.90 -11.69 0.66
CA PRO A 34 -7.73 -12.82 0.25
C PRO A 34 -7.25 -13.43 -1.06
N GLU A 35 -7.29 -14.75 -1.16
CA GLU A 35 -6.75 -15.47 -2.31
C GLU A 35 -7.34 -14.97 -3.63
N ASN A 36 -8.63 -14.68 -3.65
CA ASN A 36 -9.30 -14.19 -4.85
C ASN A 36 -8.91 -12.78 -5.25
N LYS A 37 -8.18 -12.06 -4.38
CA LYS A 37 -7.73 -10.69 -4.63
C LYS A 37 -6.23 -10.59 -4.80
N GLN A 38 -5.49 -11.69 -4.66
CA GLN A 38 -4.05 -11.69 -4.82
C GLN A 38 -3.68 -11.40 -6.28
N PRO A 39 -2.67 -10.53 -6.51
CA PRO A 39 -2.27 -10.21 -7.87
C PRO A 39 -1.61 -11.41 -8.54
N LYS A 40 -1.81 -11.53 -9.84
CA LYS A 40 -1.16 -12.60 -10.63
C LYS A 40 0.30 -12.30 -10.90
N THR A 41 0.70 -11.05 -10.78
CA THR A 41 2.10 -10.62 -10.95
C THR A 41 2.62 -10.12 -9.62
N SER A 42 3.92 -10.25 -9.42
CA SER A 42 4.56 -9.82 -8.17
C SER A 42 5.05 -8.37 -8.21
N LYS A 43 4.72 -7.63 -9.26
CA LYS A 43 5.20 -6.27 -9.42
C LYS A 43 4.37 -5.32 -8.55
N ASP A 44 4.95 -4.88 -7.44
CA ASP A 44 4.30 -4.04 -6.45
C ASP A 44 4.91 -2.63 -6.37
N TYR A 45 5.96 -2.36 -7.16
CA TYR A 45 6.67 -1.09 -7.15
C TYR A 45 7.16 -0.76 -8.56
N ALA A 46 6.88 0.46 -9.03
CA ALA A 46 7.36 0.94 -10.32
C ALA A 46 7.31 2.46 -10.35
N ASP A 47 8.38 3.08 -10.85
CA ASP A 47 8.45 4.53 -11.10
C ASP A 47 8.10 5.38 -9.88
N GLY A 48 8.52 4.95 -8.68
CA GLY A 48 8.25 5.69 -7.46
C GLY A 48 6.83 5.51 -6.94
N VAL A 49 6.06 4.59 -7.51
CA VAL A 49 4.69 4.28 -7.09
C VAL A 49 4.66 2.89 -6.47
N ILE A 50 4.07 2.79 -5.29
CA ILE A 50 3.91 1.50 -4.61
C ILE A 50 2.44 1.12 -4.65
N ARG A 51 2.17 -0.12 -5.05
CA ARG A 51 0.82 -0.69 -5.03
C ARG A 51 0.68 -1.57 -3.80
N VAL A 52 -0.32 -1.28 -2.98
CA VAL A 52 -0.54 -1.99 -1.72
C VAL A 52 -1.99 -2.43 -1.61
N PHE A 53 -2.24 -3.38 -0.70
CA PHE A 53 -3.59 -3.82 -0.40
C PHE A 53 -4.10 -3.08 0.84
N ASP A 54 -5.16 -2.30 0.66
CA ASP A 54 -5.81 -1.57 1.75
C ASP A 54 -6.68 -2.55 2.54
N ILE A 55 -6.27 -2.84 3.76
CA ILE A 55 -6.93 -3.85 4.60
C ILE A 55 -8.34 -3.43 4.97
N ASN A 56 -8.54 -2.15 5.27
CA ASN A 56 -9.85 -1.65 5.72
C ASN A 56 -10.86 -1.64 4.58
N LYS A 57 -10.43 -1.32 3.37
CA LYS A 57 -11.30 -1.26 2.20
C LYS A 57 -11.32 -2.57 1.41
N GLN A 58 -10.41 -3.48 1.70
CA GLN A 58 -10.29 -4.77 1.00
C GLN A 58 -10.10 -4.58 -0.50
N GLU A 59 -9.26 -3.62 -0.89
CA GLU A 59 -8.95 -3.35 -2.29
C GLU A 59 -7.54 -2.82 -2.45
N PHE A 60 -6.98 -2.94 -3.65
CA PHE A 60 -5.66 -2.44 -3.93
C PHE A 60 -5.68 -0.93 -4.17
N ARG A 61 -4.65 -0.26 -3.68
CA ARG A 61 -4.43 1.16 -3.88
C ARG A 61 -2.98 1.40 -4.17
N SER A 62 -2.68 2.49 -4.85
CA SER A 62 -1.31 2.89 -5.12
C SER A 62 -1.08 4.32 -4.64
N PHE A 63 0.16 4.61 -4.30
CA PHE A 63 0.55 5.95 -3.88
C PHE A 63 2.00 6.20 -4.29
N ARG A 64 2.35 7.47 -4.41
CA ARG A 64 3.73 7.86 -4.72
C ARG A 64 4.53 7.95 -3.43
N VAL A 65 5.73 7.37 -3.45
CA VAL A 65 6.62 7.40 -2.28
C VAL A 65 6.89 8.83 -1.84
N GLU A 66 7.06 9.75 -2.80
CA GLU A 66 7.34 11.15 -2.51
C GLU A 66 6.20 11.86 -1.79
N ASN A 67 4.98 11.32 -1.85
CA ASN A 67 3.82 11.91 -1.20
C ASN A 67 3.55 11.34 0.19
N VAL A 68 4.37 10.39 0.64
CA VAL A 68 4.20 9.78 1.96
C VAL A 68 4.60 10.80 3.03
N LEU A 69 3.69 11.04 3.97
CA LEU A 69 3.91 11.96 5.08
C LEU A 69 4.35 11.22 6.33
N SER A 70 3.87 9.99 6.52
CA SER A 70 4.20 9.17 7.68
C SER A 70 4.11 7.69 7.31
N PHE A 71 4.98 6.90 7.91
CA PHE A 71 5.03 5.45 7.70
C PHE A 71 5.39 4.77 9.02
N SER A 72 4.56 3.80 9.44
CA SER A 72 4.85 3.08 10.67
C SER A 72 4.36 1.63 10.65
#